data_153085f09c3308ba64027ee8b82fcb2c
#
_entry.id   153085f09c3308ba64027ee8b82fcb2c
#
_cell.length_a   1.000
_cell.length_b   1.000
_cell.length_c   1.000
_cell.angle_alpha   90.00
_cell.angle_beta   90.00
_cell.angle_gamma   90.00
#
_symmetry.space_group_name_H-M   'P 1'
#
loop_
_entity.id
_entity.type
_entity.pdbx_description
1 polymer ?
#
loop_
_entity_poly.entity_id
_entity_poly.type
_entity_poly.pdbx_seq_one_letter_code
_entity_poly.pdbx_strand_id
1 'polypeptide(L)'
;NNGGDGSVRVDLRGLGAGRTLNLVNGLRMVDGGDFQTIPSAMIERIEVLKDGAAAAYGADAVAGVINVITRQDFEGFEIEGLMADGFDMKDGQQQSISFIAGKAFDEGHIAFGAEFVDQSQAFQSDAPWDYFQSPTVIYPGGCENQPAAPYDGTPQGGCYFYGSSRIPEGRLNFSGLGTYMNEDGSGITPYDGRYYNYAPINYIQTPYEKTNIFASLRFNITDDIELTANVRTNDRSS
;
A
#
# COMPACT_ATOMS: atom_id res chain seq x y z
N ASN A 1 0.17 -1.11 -9.86
CA ASN A 1 -0.89 -0.54 -9.03
C ASN A 1 -1.24 0.86 -9.53
N ASN A 2 -2.07 0.94 -10.57
CA ASN A 2 -2.41 2.20 -11.20
C ASN A 2 -3.64 2.78 -10.48
N GLY A 3 -3.45 3.76 -9.58
CA GLY A 3 -4.52 4.58 -9.04
C GLY A 3 -4.99 4.23 -7.64
N GLY A 4 -4.15 3.65 -6.78
CA GLY A 4 -4.38 3.62 -5.34
C GLY A 4 -4.04 4.97 -4.70
N ASP A 5 -4.75 5.33 -3.63
CA ASP A 5 -4.42 6.48 -2.77
C ASP A 5 -3.18 6.23 -1.90
N GLY A 6 -2.49 5.10 -2.13
CA GLY A 6 -1.33 4.63 -1.39
C GLY A 6 -1.63 4.19 0.06
N SER A 7 -2.89 4.16 0.50
CA SER A 7 -3.25 3.63 1.82
C SER A 7 -3.03 2.13 1.90
N VAL A 8 -2.65 1.64 3.08
CA VAL A 8 -2.53 0.22 3.38
C VAL A 8 -3.68 -0.20 4.27
N ARG A 9 -4.61 -0.94 3.68
CA ARG A 9 -5.78 -1.49 4.37
C ARG A 9 -5.72 -3.00 4.36
N VAL A 10 -6.04 -3.60 5.49
CA VAL A 10 -6.05 -5.06 5.59
C VAL A 10 -7.38 -5.62 5.15
N ASP A 11 -7.33 -6.62 4.30
CA ASP A 11 -8.49 -7.39 3.86
C ASP A 11 -8.40 -8.80 4.45
N LEU A 12 -9.10 -9.03 5.55
CA LEU A 12 -9.16 -10.36 6.14
C LEU A 12 -10.08 -11.26 5.32
N ARG A 13 -9.59 -12.45 4.97
CA ARG A 13 -10.32 -13.49 4.24
C ARG A 13 -10.76 -13.10 2.83
N GLY A 14 -10.25 -12.03 2.25
CA GLY A 14 -10.65 -11.58 0.91
C GLY A 14 -12.10 -11.08 0.82
N LEU A 15 -12.70 -10.67 1.95
CA LEU A 15 -14.08 -10.19 2.00
C LEU A 15 -14.22 -8.69 1.69
N GLY A 16 -13.10 -8.01 1.45
CA GLY A 16 -13.00 -6.59 1.23
C GLY A 16 -12.59 -5.83 2.50
N ALA A 17 -11.66 -4.88 2.35
CA ALA A 17 -11.11 -4.12 3.48
C ALA A 17 -12.17 -3.37 4.30
N GLY A 18 -13.30 -2.99 3.69
CA GLY A 18 -14.41 -2.34 4.40
C GLY A 18 -15.19 -3.25 5.37
N ARG A 19 -14.88 -4.56 5.41
CA ARG A 19 -15.45 -5.54 6.35
C ARG A 19 -14.46 -5.98 7.42
N THR A 20 -13.27 -5.42 7.42
CA THR A 20 -12.27 -5.59 8.47
C THR A 20 -12.26 -4.34 9.34
N LEU A 21 -12.63 -4.49 10.59
CA LEU A 21 -12.61 -3.37 11.55
C LEU A 21 -11.20 -3.15 12.06
N ASN A 22 -10.71 -1.92 11.90
CA ASN A 22 -9.37 -1.52 12.34
C ASN A 22 -9.47 -0.62 13.58
N LEU A 23 -8.75 -1.01 14.63
CA LEU A 23 -8.71 -0.35 15.92
C LEU A 23 -7.28 0.04 16.27
N VAL A 24 -7.14 1.11 17.05
CA VAL A 24 -5.93 1.48 17.77
C VAL A 24 -6.29 1.60 19.25
N ASN A 25 -5.66 0.82 20.10
CA ASN A 25 -5.96 0.74 21.54
C ASN A 25 -7.47 0.55 21.84
N GLY A 26 -8.15 -0.28 21.03
CA GLY A 26 -9.57 -0.55 21.14
C GLY A 26 -10.49 0.52 20.54
N LEU A 27 -9.97 1.64 20.07
CA LEU A 27 -10.75 2.73 19.46
C LEU A 27 -10.74 2.62 17.93
N ARG A 28 -11.88 2.90 17.28
CA ARG A 28 -11.98 2.88 15.81
C ARG A 28 -11.08 3.91 15.16
N MET A 29 -10.39 3.50 14.11
CA MET A 29 -9.63 4.41 13.26
C MET A 29 -10.59 5.26 12.41
N VAL A 30 -10.38 6.57 12.40
CA VAL A 30 -11.22 7.53 11.65
C VAL A 30 -10.75 7.77 10.22
N ASP A 31 -9.53 7.36 9.90
CA ASP A 31 -8.84 7.53 8.60
C ASP A 31 -9.09 6.37 7.61
N GLY A 32 -10.19 5.66 7.78
CA GLY A 32 -10.55 4.51 6.95
C GLY A 32 -9.69 3.27 7.19
N GLY A 33 -8.92 3.24 8.29
CA GLY A 33 -8.12 2.10 8.70
C GLY A 33 -6.76 1.99 8.00
N ASP A 34 -6.17 3.10 7.62
CA ASP A 34 -4.81 3.13 7.07
C ASP A 34 -3.78 2.97 8.20
N PHE A 35 -3.19 1.76 8.30
CA PHE A 35 -2.18 1.46 9.32
C PHE A 35 -0.84 2.19 9.11
N GLN A 36 -0.61 2.78 7.96
CA GLN A 36 0.59 3.59 7.73
C GLN A 36 0.59 4.91 8.54
N THR A 37 -0.54 5.26 9.13
CA THR A 37 -0.65 6.46 9.97
C THR A 37 -0.14 6.27 11.39
N ILE A 38 0.34 5.08 11.75
CA ILE A 38 0.88 4.76 13.07
C ILE A 38 2.40 4.61 12.94
N PRO A 39 3.21 5.39 13.69
CA PRO A 39 4.65 5.20 13.73
C PRO A 39 5.01 3.78 14.17
N SER A 40 5.94 3.13 13.44
CA SER A 40 6.35 1.74 13.72
C SER A 40 6.88 1.57 15.14
N ALA A 41 7.69 2.52 15.62
CA ALA A 41 8.25 2.52 16.96
C ALA A 41 7.18 2.58 18.09
N MET A 42 5.99 3.05 17.79
CA MET A 42 4.87 3.10 18.76
C MET A 42 4.11 1.79 18.88
N ILE A 43 4.29 0.84 17.96
CA ILE A 43 3.54 -0.43 17.97
C ILE A 43 4.17 -1.38 18.97
N GLU A 44 3.37 -1.81 19.94
CA GLU A 44 3.74 -2.88 20.87
C GLU A 44 3.42 -4.25 20.30
N ARG A 45 2.15 -4.41 19.86
CA ARG A 45 1.66 -5.66 19.27
C ARG A 45 0.42 -5.44 18.41
N ILE A 46 0.12 -6.42 17.58
CA ILE A 46 -1.10 -6.44 16.76
C ILE A 46 -1.94 -7.65 17.16
N GLU A 47 -3.18 -7.39 17.54
CA GLU A 47 -4.16 -8.40 17.90
C GLU A 47 -5.14 -8.61 16.75
N VAL A 48 -5.41 -9.87 16.40
CA VAL A 48 -6.33 -10.21 15.31
C VAL A 48 -7.44 -11.12 15.84
N LEU A 49 -8.67 -10.62 15.83
CA LEU A 49 -9.86 -11.39 16.15
C LEU A 49 -10.54 -11.84 14.85
N LYS A 50 -10.45 -13.13 14.56
CA LYS A 50 -10.91 -13.71 13.29
C LYS A 50 -12.37 -14.13 13.28
N ASP A 51 -12.94 -14.49 14.44
CA ASP A 51 -14.28 -15.07 14.55
C ASP A 51 -15.08 -14.39 15.66
N GLY A 52 -16.41 -14.35 15.47
CA GLY A 52 -17.33 -13.77 16.47
C GLY A 52 -17.28 -12.24 16.60
N ALA A 53 -16.44 -11.56 15.83
CA ALA A 53 -16.22 -10.14 15.93
C ALA A 53 -17.48 -9.32 15.63
N ALA A 54 -18.29 -9.74 14.67
CA ALA A 54 -19.51 -9.04 14.28
C ALA A 54 -20.55 -8.97 15.42
N ALA A 55 -20.56 -9.93 16.32
CA ALA A 55 -21.47 -9.94 17.48
C ALA A 55 -21.13 -8.84 18.51
N ALA A 56 -19.83 -8.53 18.64
CA ALA A 56 -19.35 -7.52 19.61
C ALA A 56 -19.18 -6.13 18.97
N TYR A 57 -18.77 -6.08 17.71
CA TYR A 57 -18.34 -4.83 17.03
C TYR A 57 -19.25 -4.40 15.88
N GLY A 58 -20.26 -5.20 15.53
CA GLY A 58 -21.23 -4.88 14.48
C GLY A 58 -20.79 -5.26 13.06
N ALA A 59 -21.53 -4.74 12.08
CA ALA A 59 -21.41 -5.13 10.66
C ALA A 59 -20.06 -4.85 10.02
N ASP A 60 -19.30 -3.89 10.53
CA ASP A 60 -17.99 -3.52 10.00
C ASP A 60 -16.91 -4.58 10.33
N ALA A 61 -17.19 -5.49 11.27
CA ALA A 61 -16.29 -6.54 11.73
C ALA A 61 -16.64 -7.95 11.21
N VAL A 62 -17.34 -8.04 10.07
CA VAL A 62 -17.76 -9.32 9.49
C VAL A 62 -16.57 -10.21 9.12
N ALA A 63 -15.51 -9.62 8.58
CA ALA A 63 -14.27 -10.33 8.25
C ALA A 63 -13.38 -10.57 9.48
N GLY A 64 -13.49 -9.71 10.48
CA GLY A 64 -12.72 -9.74 11.71
C GLY A 64 -12.33 -8.36 12.19
N VAL A 65 -11.53 -8.32 13.26
CA VAL A 65 -11.00 -7.09 13.86
C VAL A 65 -9.47 -7.16 13.89
N ILE A 66 -8.82 -6.06 13.57
CA ILE A 66 -7.40 -5.85 13.82
C ILE A 66 -7.27 -4.71 14.81
N ASN A 67 -6.59 -4.96 15.91
CA ASN A 67 -6.37 -3.96 16.95
C ASN A 67 -4.86 -3.76 17.13
N VAL A 68 -4.38 -2.58 16.82
CA VAL A 68 -2.99 -2.18 17.07
C VAL A 68 -2.91 -1.64 18.48
N ILE A 69 -2.11 -2.31 19.30
CA ILE A 69 -1.79 -1.85 20.66
C ILE A 69 -0.50 -1.07 20.59
N THR A 70 -0.55 0.15 21.07
CA THR A 70 0.62 1.03 21.12
C THR A 70 1.35 0.92 22.45
N ARG A 71 2.64 1.24 22.43
CA ARG A 71 3.52 1.23 23.62
C ARG A 71 3.18 2.39 24.55
N GLN A 72 2.02 2.34 25.20
CA GLN A 72 1.54 3.41 26.07
C GLN A 72 2.36 3.58 27.37
N ASP A 73 2.94 2.49 27.85
CA ASP A 73 3.72 2.43 29.09
C ASP A 73 5.24 2.46 28.84
N PHE A 74 5.66 2.97 27.68
CA PHE A 74 7.08 3.04 27.34
C PHE A 74 7.81 4.06 28.20
N GLU A 75 8.91 3.65 28.80
CA GLU A 75 9.80 4.52 29.56
C GLU A 75 11.17 4.59 28.89
N GLY A 76 11.70 5.78 28.74
CA GLY A 76 12.99 6.03 28.15
C GLY A 76 12.90 6.65 26.76
N PHE A 77 13.90 6.37 25.94
CA PHE A 77 14.03 6.90 24.59
C PHE A 77 14.62 5.84 23.66
N GLU A 78 14.03 5.68 22.48
CA GLU A 78 14.48 4.72 21.47
C GLU A 78 14.44 5.41 20.09
N ILE A 79 15.49 5.18 19.30
CA ILE A 79 15.55 5.58 17.89
C ILE A 79 15.75 4.34 17.05
N GLU A 80 14.99 4.21 15.98
CA GLU A 80 15.13 3.17 14.98
C GLU A 80 15.35 3.79 13.61
N GLY A 81 16.28 3.25 12.84
CA GLY A 81 16.53 3.61 11.45
C GLY A 81 16.47 2.38 10.57
N LEU A 82 15.80 2.50 9.42
CA LEU A 82 15.73 1.48 8.38
C LEU A 82 16.25 2.06 7.07
N MET A 83 17.12 1.30 6.41
CA MET A 83 17.49 1.51 5.02
C MET A 83 17.28 0.19 4.29
N ALA A 84 16.44 0.21 3.27
CA ALA A 84 16.17 -0.94 2.42
C ALA A 84 16.40 -0.57 0.96
N ASP A 85 16.89 -1.51 0.19
CA ASP A 85 17.13 -1.37 -1.24
C ASP A 85 16.58 -2.59 -1.97
N GLY A 86 16.06 -2.38 -3.15
CA GLY A 86 15.61 -3.47 -4.03
C GLY A 86 16.82 -4.25 -4.56
N PHE A 87 16.86 -5.57 -4.26
CA PHE A 87 17.94 -6.41 -4.76
C PHE A 87 17.92 -6.46 -6.30
N ASP A 88 19.03 -6.06 -6.92
CA ASP A 88 19.21 -5.95 -8.37
C ASP A 88 18.21 -5.00 -9.11
N MET A 89 17.49 -4.16 -8.40
CA MET A 89 16.65 -3.11 -9.00
C MET A 89 17.44 -1.81 -9.12
N LYS A 90 17.12 -1.00 -10.13
CA LYS A 90 17.79 0.31 -10.33
C LYS A 90 17.34 1.33 -9.28
N ASP A 91 16.07 1.27 -8.89
CA ASP A 91 15.41 2.14 -7.94
C ASP A 91 14.63 1.31 -6.93
N GLY A 92 13.91 1.93 -6.00
CA GLY A 92 13.09 1.24 -5.02
C GLY A 92 13.66 1.30 -3.62
N GLN A 93 14.57 2.26 -3.35
CA GLN A 93 15.09 2.48 -2.02
C GLN A 93 13.99 2.94 -1.08
N GLN A 94 14.10 2.52 0.18
CA GLN A 94 13.28 3.01 1.28
C GLN A 94 14.18 3.37 2.45
N GLN A 95 13.92 4.54 3.02
CA GLN A 95 14.57 5.00 4.22
C GLN A 95 13.52 5.41 5.24
N SER A 96 13.73 5.03 6.49
CA SER A 96 12.90 5.54 7.57
C SER A 96 13.70 5.80 8.81
N ILE A 97 13.26 6.77 9.56
CA ILE A 97 13.71 7.05 10.92
C ILE A 97 12.50 7.21 11.81
N SER A 98 12.50 6.53 12.94
CA SER A 98 11.45 6.66 13.93
C SER A 98 12.06 6.82 15.31
N PHE A 99 11.34 7.47 16.20
CA PHE A 99 11.68 7.53 17.60
C PHE A 99 10.44 7.43 18.48
N ILE A 100 10.67 6.97 19.70
CA ILE A 100 9.70 6.98 20.78
C ILE A 100 10.40 7.48 22.05
N ALA A 101 9.69 8.29 22.81
CA ALA A 101 10.09 8.74 24.13
C ALA A 101 8.89 8.64 25.06
N GLY A 102 9.12 8.23 26.30
CA GLY A 102 8.05 8.09 27.27
C GLY A 102 8.58 8.20 28.70
N LYS A 103 7.67 8.53 29.60
CA LYS A 103 7.93 8.67 31.02
C LYS A 103 6.70 8.33 31.85
N ALA A 104 6.91 7.47 32.86
CA ALA A 104 5.95 7.30 33.94
C ALA A 104 6.13 8.36 35.02
N PHE A 105 5.08 8.66 35.71
CA PHE A 105 4.99 9.48 36.91
C PHE A 105 3.92 8.88 37.84
N ASP A 106 3.84 9.35 39.08
CA ASP A 106 3.03 8.69 40.11
C ASP A 106 1.55 8.53 39.69
N GLU A 107 0.99 9.54 39.00
CA GLU A 107 -0.41 9.56 38.61
C GLU A 107 -0.66 9.07 37.17
N GLY A 108 0.38 8.68 36.40
CA GLY A 108 0.15 8.27 35.03
C GLY A 108 1.37 8.11 34.17
N HIS A 109 1.15 8.24 32.87
CA HIS A 109 2.15 7.95 31.87
C HIS A 109 1.96 8.82 30.63
N ILE A 110 3.05 9.25 30.03
CA ILE A 110 3.05 9.95 28.73
C ILE A 110 4.03 9.27 27.78
N ALA A 111 3.61 9.06 26.56
CA ALA A 111 4.48 8.61 25.47
C ALA A 111 4.28 9.47 24.23
N PHE A 112 5.36 9.68 23.50
CA PHE A 112 5.39 10.43 22.25
C PHE A 112 6.24 9.68 21.24
N GLY A 113 5.79 9.60 19.98
CA GLY A 113 6.55 9.01 18.90
C GLY A 113 6.39 9.77 17.61
N ALA A 114 7.41 9.73 16.78
CA ALA A 114 7.36 10.24 15.42
C ALA A 114 8.14 9.33 14.46
N GLU A 115 7.73 9.35 13.21
CA GLU A 115 8.33 8.57 12.13
C GLU A 115 8.36 9.43 10.87
N PHE A 116 9.49 9.37 10.18
CA PHE A 116 9.64 9.86 8.82
C PHE A 116 10.00 8.69 7.91
N VAL A 117 9.33 8.58 6.77
CA VAL A 117 9.60 7.56 5.74
C VAL A 117 9.71 8.24 4.40
N ASP A 118 10.75 7.90 3.67
CA ASP A 118 10.96 8.26 2.26
C ASP A 118 11.10 6.97 1.46
N GLN A 119 10.23 6.79 0.48
CA GLN A 119 10.22 5.64 -0.42
C GLN A 119 10.32 6.11 -1.86
N SER A 120 11.37 5.69 -2.55
CA SER A 120 11.56 5.94 -3.97
C SER A 120 10.59 5.13 -4.81
N GLN A 121 10.36 5.59 -6.02
CA GLN A 121 9.65 4.80 -7.03
C GLN A 121 10.48 3.60 -7.49
N ALA A 122 9.80 2.56 -7.97
CA ALA A 122 10.38 1.53 -8.81
C ALA A 122 9.38 1.15 -9.90
N PHE A 123 9.81 1.19 -11.15
CA PHE A 123 9.02 0.75 -12.28
C PHE A 123 9.23 -0.73 -12.59
N GLN A 124 8.30 -1.32 -13.32
CA GLN A 124 8.48 -2.69 -13.81
C GLN A 124 9.70 -2.82 -14.73
N SER A 125 10.06 -1.74 -15.45
CA SER A 125 11.29 -1.69 -16.25
C SER A 125 12.58 -1.73 -15.45
N ASP A 126 12.53 -1.41 -14.15
CA ASP A 126 13.72 -1.39 -13.29
C ASP A 126 14.03 -2.78 -12.70
N ALA A 127 13.05 -3.68 -12.77
CA ALA A 127 13.23 -5.05 -12.33
C ALA A 127 14.13 -5.85 -13.30
N PRO A 128 15.02 -6.71 -12.77
CA PRO A 128 15.94 -7.48 -13.58
C PRO A 128 15.28 -8.66 -14.33
N TRP A 129 13.98 -8.87 -14.11
CA TRP A 129 13.24 -10.01 -14.65
C TRP A 129 12.43 -9.64 -15.87
N ASP A 130 12.68 -10.32 -16.98
CA ASP A 130 12.05 -10.06 -18.28
C ASP A 130 10.51 -10.12 -18.25
N TYR A 131 9.94 -10.95 -17.38
CA TYR A 131 8.48 -11.08 -17.28
C TYR A 131 7.78 -9.80 -16.76
N PHE A 132 8.50 -8.90 -16.08
CA PHE A 132 7.96 -7.59 -15.71
C PHE A 132 7.95 -6.59 -16.87
N GLN A 133 8.69 -6.86 -17.93
CA GLN A 133 8.79 -5.95 -19.07
C GLN A 133 7.56 -6.00 -19.97
N SER A 134 6.66 -6.96 -19.77
CA SER A 134 5.47 -7.12 -20.60
C SER A 134 4.24 -7.43 -19.75
N PRO A 135 3.08 -6.82 -20.04
CA PRO A 135 1.83 -7.16 -19.37
C PRO A 135 1.39 -8.54 -19.87
N THR A 136 1.61 -9.55 -19.06
CA THR A 136 1.30 -10.94 -19.40
C THR A 136 0.18 -11.46 -18.52
N VAL A 137 -0.81 -12.11 -19.11
CA VAL A 137 -1.85 -12.84 -18.38
C VAL A 137 -1.42 -14.31 -18.31
N ILE A 138 -1.33 -14.83 -17.08
CA ILE A 138 -1.01 -16.22 -16.81
C ILE A 138 -2.30 -17.02 -16.74
N TYR A 139 -2.45 -18.03 -17.56
CA TYR A 139 -3.56 -18.98 -17.51
C TYR A 139 -3.20 -20.24 -16.70
N PRO A 140 -4.20 -21.04 -16.25
CA PRO A 140 -3.93 -22.33 -15.62
C PRO A 140 -3.07 -23.21 -16.54
N GLY A 141 -1.83 -23.44 -16.16
CA GLY A 141 -0.82 -24.13 -16.98
C GLY A 141 0.52 -23.40 -17.01
N GLY A 142 0.52 -22.15 -16.52
CA GLY A 142 1.74 -21.37 -16.27
C GLY A 142 2.41 -20.81 -17.53
N CYS A 143 3.27 -19.83 -17.30
CA CYS A 143 4.22 -19.31 -18.28
C CYS A 143 5.65 -19.82 -18.02
N GLU A 144 5.79 -20.90 -17.27
CA GLU A 144 7.10 -21.44 -16.93
C GLU A 144 7.88 -21.78 -18.21
N ASN A 145 9.07 -21.20 -18.32
CA ASN A 145 10.02 -21.41 -19.43
C ASN A 145 9.70 -20.73 -20.78
N GLN A 146 8.89 -19.68 -20.79
CA GLN A 146 8.74 -18.89 -22.01
C GLN A 146 9.67 -17.67 -21.93
N PRO A 147 10.61 -17.50 -22.87
CA PRO A 147 11.32 -16.23 -22.97
C PRO A 147 10.31 -15.13 -23.25
N ALA A 148 10.54 -13.93 -22.70
CA ALA A 148 9.81 -12.72 -23.06
C ALA A 148 10.10 -12.41 -24.54
N ALA A 149 9.48 -13.17 -25.43
CA ALA A 149 9.58 -12.89 -26.84
C ALA A 149 8.77 -11.62 -27.14
N PRO A 150 9.22 -10.78 -28.08
CA PRO A 150 8.37 -9.73 -28.58
C PRO A 150 7.05 -10.38 -29.02
N TYR A 151 5.96 -9.85 -28.48
CA TYR A 151 4.64 -10.40 -28.73
C TYR A 151 4.28 -10.34 -30.22
N ASP A 152 4.02 -11.47 -30.80
CA ASP A 152 3.61 -11.64 -32.20
C ASP A 152 2.09 -11.90 -32.37
N GLY A 153 1.33 -11.81 -31.28
CA GLY A 153 -0.10 -12.07 -31.27
C GLY A 153 -0.49 -13.53 -31.10
N THR A 154 0.46 -14.45 -31.01
CA THR A 154 0.16 -15.88 -30.87
C THR A 154 0.14 -16.31 -29.39
N PRO A 155 -0.80 -17.18 -28.97
CA PRO A 155 -0.77 -17.80 -27.67
C PRO A 155 0.49 -18.66 -27.52
N GLN A 156 1.33 -18.34 -26.54
CA GLN A 156 2.53 -19.13 -26.27
C GLN A 156 2.37 -19.81 -24.90
N GLY A 157 2.11 -21.12 -24.92
CA GLY A 157 2.14 -21.95 -23.72
C GLY A 157 1.22 -21.51 -22.56
N GLY A 158 0.09 -20.90 -22.86
CA GLY A 158 -0.86 -20.41 -21.83
C GLY A 158 -0.60 -18.99 -21.34
N CYS A 159 0.35 -18.28 -21.95
CA CYS A 159 0.63 -16.88 -21.69
C CYS A 159 0.19 -16.01 -22.86
N TYR A 160 -0.45 -14.90 -22.54
CA TYR A 160 -0.87 -13.93 -23.55
C TYR A 160 -0.34 -12.55 -23.15
N PHE A 161 0.22 -11.86 -24.12
CA PHE A 161 0.49 -10.44 -23.99
C PHE A 161 -0.84 -9.67 -23.92
N TYR A 162 -1.03 -8.88 -22.87
CA TYR A 162 -2.25 -8.10 -22.69
C TYR A 162 -1.91 -6.62 -22.59
N GLY A 163 -1.55 -6.02 -23.71
CA GLY A 163 -1.31 -4.59 -23.81
C GLY A 163 -2.59 -3.78 -23.84
N SER A 164 -2.44 -2.46 -23.77
CA SER A 164 -3.56 -1.54 -23.95
C SER A 164 -3.87 -1.35 -25.45
N SER A 165 -5.14 -1.46 -25.82
CA SER A 165 -5.57 -1.06 -27.15
C SER A 165 -5.63 0.47 -27.33
N ARG A 166 -5.35 1.23 -26.29
CA ARG A 166 -5.14 2.68 -26.34
C ARG A 166 -3.63 2.90 -26.45
N ILE A 167 -3.22 3.54 -27.53
CA ILE A 167 -1.81 3.84 -27.82
C ILE A 167 -1.53 5.31 -27.51
N PRO A 168 -0.26 5.71 -27.25
CA PRO A 168 0.10 7.07 -26.90
C PRO A 168 -0.32 8.12 -27.94
N GLU A 169 -0.30 7.76 -29.22
CA GLU A 169 -0.66 8.62 -30.34
C GLU A 169 -2.19 8.90 -30.38
N GLY A 170 -2.97 8.10 -29.68
CA GLY A 170 -4.40 8.24 -29.53
C GLY A 170 -5.20 7.22 -30.35
N ARG A 171 -6.36 6.87 -29.82
CA ARG A 171 -7.33 6.01 -30.47
C ARG A 171 -8.68 6.73 -30.54
N LEU A 172 -9.18 6.85 -31.76
CA LEU A 172 -10.52 7.35 -32.01
C LEU A 172 -11.45 6.16 -32.29
N ASN A 173 -12.65 6.18 -31.74
CA ASN A 173 -13.64 5.13 -31.95
C ASN A 173 -14.91 5.77 -32.62
N PHE A 174 -15.00 5.63 -33.91
CA PHE A 174 -16.15 6.09 -34.68
C PHE A 174 -16.98 4.90 -35.16
N SER A 175 -18.24 4.88 -34.85
CA SER A 175 -19.23 3.91 -35.40
C SER A 175 -18.80 2.44 -35.27
N GLY A 176 -18.10 2.08 -34.21
CA GLY A 176 -17.61 0.71 -33.97
C GLY A 176 -16.35 0.32 -34.73
N LEU A 177 -15.83 1.19 -35.59
CA LEU A 177 -14.51 1.01 -36.23
C LEU A 177 -13.44 1.70 -35.38
N GLY A 178 -12.58 0.93 -34.76
CA GLY A 178 -11.40 1.46 -34.08
C GLY A 178 -10.44 2.05 -35.11
N THR A 179 -10.00 3.28 -34.88
CA THR A 179 -8.97 3.94 -35.71
C THR A 179 -7.89 4.48 -34.79
N TYR A 180 -6.66 4.52 -35.29
CA TYR A 180 -5.53 5.13 -34.59
C TYR A 180 -5.06 6.39 -35.30
N MET A 181 -4.49 7.30 -34.54
CA MET A 181 -3.68 8.36 -35.10
C MET A 181 -2.32 7.78 -35.50
N ASN A 182 -1.78 8.22 -36.61
CA ASN A 182 -0.42 7.85 -37.01
C ASN A 182 0.59 8.56 -36.11
N GLU A 183 1.72 7.88 -35.83
CA GLU A 183 2.80 8.43 -34.97
C GLU A 183 3.35 9.75 -35.50
N ASP A 184 3.35 9.95 -36.81
CA ASP A 184 3.83 11.16 -37.48
C ASP A 184 2.78 12.29 -37.55
N GLY A 185 1.58 12.06 -37.03
CA GLY A 185 0.48 13.02 -37.09
C GLY A 185 -0.14 13.19 -38.49
N SER A 186 0.24 12.39 -39.47
CA SER A 186 -0.19 12.55 -40.87
C SER A 186 -1.66 12.18 -41.12
N GLY A 187 -2.31 11.55 -40.15
CA GLY A 187 -3.71 11.16 -40.27
C GLY A 187 -4.11 10.04 -39.34
N ILE A 188 -5.13 9.30 -39.74
CA ILE A 188 -5.68 8.17 -38.99
C ILE A 188 -5.71 6.92 -39.87
N THR A 189 -5.36 5.78 -39.27
CA THR A 189 -5.45 4.46 -39.92
C THR A 189 -6.47 3.57 -39.23
N PRO A 190 -7.08 2.61 -39.94
CA PRO A 190 -7.89 1.57 -39.32
C PRO A 190 -7.10 0.80 -38.26
N TYR A 191 -7.80 0.26 -37.28
CA TYR A 191 -7.21 -0.58 -36.24
C TYR A 191 -6.50 -1.79 -36.85
N ASP A 192 -5.23 -1.90 -36.59
CA ASP A 192 -4.33 -2.95 -37.11
C ASP A 192 -4.03 -4.06 -36.07
N GLY A 193 -4.66 -4.00 -34.87
CA GLY A 193 -4.48 -4.99 -33.83
C GLY A 193 -3.32 -4.73 -32.87
N ARG A 194 -2.58 -3.61 -33.06
CA ARG A 194 -1.46 -3.31 -32.16
C ARG A 194 -1.91 -2.92 -30.76
N TYR A 195 -1.07 -3.23 -29.80
CA TYR A 195 -1.28 -2.90 -28.39
C TYR A 195 -0.08 -2.12 -27.86
N TYR A 196 -0.36 -1.20 -26.95
CA TYR A 196 0.67 -0.48 -26.22
C TYR A 196 1.13 -1.30 -25.01
N ASN A 197 2.45 -1.51 -24.91
CA ASN A 197 3.05 -2.11 -23.73
C ASN A 197 3.20 -1.06 -22.63
N TYR A 198 2.32 -1.08 -21.65
CA TYR A 198 2.35 -0.17 -20.50
C TYR A 198 3.11 -0.74 -19.30
N ALA A 199 3.57 -2.01 -19.36
CA ALA A 199 4.25 -2.64 -18.24
C ALA A 199 5.49 -1.88 -17.78
N PRO A 200 6.38 -1.41 -18.66
CA PRO A 200 7.60 -0.73 -18.23
C PRO A 200 7.36 0.51 -17.38
N ILE A 201 6.23 1.21 -17.57
CA ILE A 201 5.89 2.43 -16.86
C ILE A 201 4.96 2.20 -15.65
N ASN A 202 4.58 0.96 -15.38
CA ASN A 202 3.82 0.63 -14.20
C ASN A 202 4.74 0.60 -12.97
N TYR A 203 4.25 1.12 -11.87
CA TYR A 203 4.94 1.00 -10.60
C TYR A 203 4.89 -0.42 -10.05
N ILE A 204 6.04 -0.96 -9.65
CA ILE A 204 6.17 -2.03 -8.67
C ILE A 204 6.07 -1.43 -7.28
N GLN A 205 6.74 -0.29 -7.08
CA GLN A 205 6.74 0.48 -5.84
C GLN A 205 6.39 1.94 -6.14
N THR A 206 5.32 2.43 -5.56
CA THR A 206 4.93 3.83 -5.68
C THR A 206 5.77 4.71 -4.75
N PRO A 207 6.25 5.87 -5.20
CA PRO A 207 6.99 6.78 -4.33
C PRO A 207 6.05 7.39 -3.29
N TYR A 208 6.54 7.61 -2.08
CA TYR A 208 5.87 8.46 -1.10
C TYR A 208 6.83 8.97 -0.03
N GLU A 209 6.53 10.13 0.47
CA GLU A 209 7.06 10.66 1.71
C GLU A 209 5.98 10.68 2.77
N LYS A 210 6.33 10.34 4.00
CA LYS A 210 5.36 10.24 5.08
C LYS A 210 5.96 10.74 6.39
N THR A 211 5.21 11.56 7.10
CA THR A 211 5.52 11.98 8.47
C THR A 211 4.36 11.62 9.39
N ASN A 212 4.63 10.81 10.39
CA ASN A 212 3.67 10.42 11.42
C ASN A 212 4.10 10.98 12.77
N ILE A 213 3.15 11.51 13.52
CA ILE A 213 3.35 11.88 14.93
C ILE A 213 2.23 11.26 15.76
N PHE A 214 2.58 10.70 16.89
CA PHE A 214 1.67 10.11 17.84
C PHE A 214 2.03 10.56 19.26
N ALA A 215 1.02 10.88 20.05
CA ALA A 215 1.18 11.12 21.48
C ALA A 215 0.06 10.44 22.26
N SER A 216 0.39 9.84 23.38
CA SER A 216 -0.56 9.23 24.31
C SER A 216 -0.30 9.73 25.72
N LEU A 217 -1.38 9.95 26.43
CA LEU A 217 -1.40 10.30 27.85
C LEU A 217 -2.38 9.37 28.55
N ARG A 218 -1.95 8.82 29.69
CA ARG A 218 -2.82 8.18 30.67
C ARG A 218 -2.57 8.87 32.02
N PHE A 219 -3.64 9.32 32.65
CA PHE A 219 -3.54 10.06 33.88
C PHE A 219 -4.67 9.66 34.84
N ASN A 220 -4.33 9.19 36.01
CA ASN A 220 -5.27 8.85 37.08
C ASN A 220 -5.66 10.14 37.82
N ILE A 221 -6.89 10.62 37.59
CA ILE A 221 -7.41 11.80 38.27
C ILE A 221 -7.74 11.45 39.71
N THR A 222 -8.25 10.25 39.95
CA THR A 222 -8.50 9.62 41.25
C THR A 222 -8.24 8.13 41.11
N ASP A 223 -8.32 7.37 42.21
CA ASP A 223 -8.19 5.90 42.18
C ASP A 223 -9.26 5.22 41.30
N ASP A 224 -10.40 5.87 41.05
CA ASP A 224 -11.54 5.33 40.28
C ASP A 224 -11.71 6.01 38.92
N ILE A 225 -10.95 7.07 38.62
CA ILE A 225 -11.12 7.86 37.38
C ILE A 225 -9.78 7.99 36.66
N GLU A 226 -9.70 7.37 35.48
CA GLU A 226 -8.57 7.48 34.57
C GLU A 226 -8.94 8.35 33.36
N LEU A 227 -8.07 9.27 32.99
CA LEU A 227 -8.11 10.02 31.74
C LEU A 227 -7.13 9.42 30.77
N THR A 228 -7.62 9.03 29.58
CA THR A 228 -6.78 8.60 28.46
C THR A 228 -6.96 9.58 27.30
N ALA A 229 -5.85 10.08 26.76
CA ALA A 229 -5.85 10.94 25.58
C ALA A 229 -4.84 10.42 24.54
N ASN A 230 -5.27 10.33 23.29
CA ASN A 230 -4.42 9.95 22.16
C ASN A 230 -4.55 11.01 21.08
N VAL A 231 -3.43 11.50 20.60
CA VAL A 231 -3.34 12.44 19.48
C VAL A 231 -2.48 11.81 18.38
N ARG A 232 -2.97 11.89 17.17
CA ARG A 232 -2.27 11.38 16.00
C ARG A 232 -2.40 12.34 14.84
N THR A 233 -1.30 12.60 14.16
CA THR A 233 -1.28 13.34 12.90
C THR A 233 -0.44 12.59 11.88
N ASN A 234 -0.86 12.64 10.64
CA ASN A 234 -0.18 12.05 9.51
C ASN A 234 -0.18 13.08 8.38
N ASP A 235 0.98 13.27 7.79
CA ASP A 235 1.15 13.98 6.52
C ASP A 235 1.82 13.03 5.53
N ARG A 236 1.26 12.95 4.31
CA ARG A 236 1.77 12.08 3.27
C ARG A 236 1.59 12.70 1.90
N SER A 237 2.66 12.65 1.10
CA SER A 237 2.68 12.98 -0.32
C SER A 237 3.11 11.75 -1.15
N SER A 238 2.48 11.55 -2.32
CA SER A 238 2.78 10.45 -3.25
C SER A 238 2.51 10.85 -4.70
#